data_f921ca16b8d49fa0952a7475e4249d82
#
_entry.id   f921ca16b8d49fa0952a7475e4249d82
#
_cell.length_a   1.000
_cell.length_b   1.000
_cell.length_c   1.000
_cell.angle_alpha   90.00
_cell.angle_beta   90.00
_cell.angle_gamma   90.00
#
_symmetry.space_group_name_H-M   'P 1'
#
loop_
_entity.id
_entity.type
_entity.pdbx_description
1 polymer ?
#
loop_
_entity_poly.entity_id
_entity_poly.type
_entity_poly.pdbx_seq_one_letter_code
_entity_poly.pdbx_strand_id
1 'polypeptide(L)'
;MEKGIDAYIREQFDIKEVDIRTYSPLTLAYIGDGIFDLVIRSIVVGRGNTRANELHHRTSHIVKAHTQAEMAEKLLPVLTETENDIYRRGRNAKSPTMAKNATMSDYRKATGFE
;
A
#
# COMPACT_ATOMS: atom_id res chain seq x y z
N MET A 1 -18.51 1.43 -16.89
CA MET A 1 -17.33 1.73 -16.07
C MET A 1 -16.66 0.43 -15.66
N GLU A 2 -15.37 0.34 -15.85
CA GLU A 2 -14.62 -0.83 -15.44
C GLU A 2 -14.60 -0.95 -13.91
N LYS A 3 -14.77 -2.16 -13.42
CA LYS A 3 -14.64 -2.44 -12.00
C LYS A 3 -13.17 -2.60 -11.63
N GLY A 4 -12.76 -2.05 -10.50
CA GLY A 4 -11.45 -2.31 -9.96
C GLY A 4 -11.30 -3.78 -9.56
N ILE A 5 -10.05 -4.23 -9.40
CA ILE A 5 -9.75 -5.61 -9.03
C ILE A 5 -10.42 -6.01 -7.71
N ASP A 6 -10.50 -5.09 -6.75
CA ASP A 6 -11.13 -5.30 -5.47
C ASP A 6 -12.63 -5.57 -5.60
N ALA A 7 -13.33 -4.80 -6.44
CA ALA A 7 -14.75 -5.01 -6.70
C ALA A 7 -15.00 -6.35 -7.37
N TYR A 8 -14.12 -6.75 -8.29
CA TYR A 8 -14.21 -8.03 -8.96
C TYR A 8 -14.05 -9.19 -7.96
N ILE A 9 -13.10 -9.11 -7.06
CA ILE A 9 -12.89 -10.13 -6.03
C ILE A 9 -14.10 -10.23 -5.12
N ARG A 10 -14.66 -9.12 -4.66
CA ARG A 10 -15.86 -9.12 -3.82
C ARG A 10 -17.03 -9.80 -4.53
N GLU A 11 -17.20 -9.54 -5.82
CA GLU A 11 -18.26 -10.16 -6.61
C GLU A 11 -18.07 -11.67 -6.73
N GLN A 12 -16.86 -12.14 -7.03
CA GLN A 12 -16.56 -13.55 -7.20
C GLN A 12 -16.68 -14.36 -5.91
N PHE A 13 -16.39 -13.76 -4.78
CA PHE A 13 -16.41 -14.45 -3.48
C PHE A 13 -17.58 -14.06 -2.59
N ASP A 14 -18.57 -13.38 -3.16
CA ASP A 14 -19.79 -12.97 -2.45
C ASP A 14 -19.50 -12.19 -1.16
N ILE A 15 -18.58 -11.25 -1.24
CA ILE A 15 -18.20 -10.39 -0.12
C ILE A 15 -19.04 -9.12 -0.19
N LYS A 16 -19.70 -8.79 0.92
CA LYS A 16 -20.53 -7.58 0.99
C LYS A 16 -19.71 -6.33 0.85
N GLU A 17 -20.23 -5.37 0.10
CA GLU A 17 -19.66 -4.04 0.03
C GLU A 17 -19.88 -3.32 1.36
N VAL A 18 -18.81 -2.69 1.86
CA VAL A 18 -18.83 -1.93 3.11
C VAL A 18 -18.28 -0.54 2.82
N ASP A 19 -18.86 0.46 3.46
CA ASP A 19 -18.36 1.83 3.33
C ASP A 19 -16.92 1.90 3.82
N ILE A 20 -15.99 2.30 2.95
CA ILE A 20 -14.56 2.38 3.23
C ILE A 20 -14.26 3.24 4.48
N ARG A 21 -15.12 4.21 4.78
CA ARG A 21 -14.95 5.08 5.93
C ARG A 21 -15.15 4.37 7.27
N THR A 22 -15.78 3.18 7.25
CA THR A 22 -15.99 2.38 8.44
C THR A 22 -14.81 1.50 8.81
N TYR A 23 -13.85 1.33 7.90
CA TYR A 23 -12.65 0.56 8.17
C TYR A 23 -11.64 1.38 8.98
N SER A 24 -10.90 0.70 9.85
CA SER A 24 -9.79 1.34 10.55
C SER A 24 -8.65 1.68 9.58
N PRO A 25 -7.84 2.70 9.90
CA PRO A 25 -6.69 3.04 9.04
C PRO A 25 -5.74 1.87 8.83
N LEU A 26 -5.50 1.04 9.85
CA LEU A 26 -4.60 -0.10 9.73
C LEU A 26 -5.19 -1.21 8.86
N THR A 27 -6.50 -1.38 8.85
CA THR A 27 -7.18 -2.32 7.95
C THR A 27 -7.01 -1.87 6.49
N LEU A 28 -7.16 -0.58 6.23
CA LEU A 28 -6.94 -0.03 4.88
C LEU A 28 -5.48 -0.17 4.47
N ALA A 29 -4.54 0.07 5.37
CA ALA A 29 -3.12 -0.12 5.09
C ALA A 29 -2.80 -1.59 4.76
N TYR A 30 -3.44 -2.51 5.46
CA TYR A 30 -3.24 -3.95 5.21
C TYR A 30 -3.59 -4.33 3.77
N ILE A 31 -4.76 -3.90 3.28
CA ILE A 31 -5.14 -4.20 1.89
C ILE A 31 -4.30 -3.41 0.89
N GLY A 32 -3.97 -2.17 1.22
CA GLY A 32 -3.13 -1.31 0.38
C GLY A 32 -1.72 -1.84 0.19
N ASP A 33 -1.15 -2.44 1.23
CA ASP A 33 0.17 -3.09 1.14
C ASP A 33 0.14 -4.23 0.12
N GLY A 34 -0.92 -5.03 0.11
CA GLY A 34 -1.10 -6.09 -0.89
C GLY A 34 -1.24 -5.56 -2.30
N ILE A 35 -1.98 -4.48 -2.48
CA ILE A 35 -2.15 -3.84 -3.79
C ILE A 35 -0.82 -3.27 -4.28
N PHE A 36 -0.08 -2.57 -3.43
CA PHE A 36 1.22 -2.02 -3.76
C PHE A 36 2.20 -3.13 -4.14
N ASP A 37 2.22 -4.20 -3.36
CA ASP A 37 3.05 -5.36 -3.62
C ASP A 37 2.75 -5.97 -5.01
N LEU A 38 1.47 -6.10 -5.37
CA LEU A 38 1.07 -6.59 -6.68
C LEU A 38 1.59 -5.69 -7.80
N VAL A 39 1.45 -4.39 -7.65
CA VAL A 39 1.94 -3.41 -8.65
C VAL A 39 3.45 -3.55 -8.82
N ILE A 40 4.20 -3.57 -7.73
CA ILE A 40 5.66 -3.64 -7.76
C ILE A 40 6.14 -4.97 -8.34
N ARG A 41 5.55 -6.07 -7.92
CA ARG A 41 5.91 -7.39 -8.47
C ARG A 41 5.62 -7.48 -9.97
N SER A 42 4.51 -6.91 -10.41
CA SER A 42 4.18 -6.85 -11.84
C SER A 42 5.23 -6.08 -12.64
N ILE A 43 5.70 -4.96 -12.12
CA ILE A 43 6.75 -4.16 -12.75
C ILE A 43 8.07 -4.95 -12.80
N VAL A 44 8.47 -5.57 -11.68
CA VAL A 44 9.73 -6.31 -11.58
C VAL A 44 9.73 -7.49 -12.56
N VAL A 45 8.65 -8.25 -12.61
CA VAL A 45 8.51 -9.39 -13.53
C VAL A 45 8.48 -8.90 -14.98
N GLY A 46 7.79 -7.78 -15.24
CA GLY A 46 7.71 -7.19 -16.58
C GLY A 46 9.05 -6.72 -17.13
N ARG A 47 10.03 -6.46 -16.27
CA ARG A 47 11.38 -6.07 -16.70
C ARG A 47 12.27 -7.25 -17.09
N GLY A 48 11.85 -8.46 -16.83
CA GLY A 48 12.55 -9.65 -17.28
C GLY A 48 12.45 -10.81 -16.31
N ASN A 49 12.38 -12.00 -16.87
CA ASN A 49 12.39 -13.24 -16.11
C ASN A 49 13.78 -13.48 -15.53
N THR A 50 13.85 -13.77 -14.24
CA THR A 50 15.12 -14.08 -13.56
C THR A 50 14.84 -15.00 -12.37
N ARG A 51 15.87 -15.33 -11.61
CA ARG A 51 15.77 -16.22 -10.46
C ARG A 51 14.87 -15.63 -9.38
N ALA A 52 14.14 -16.49 -8.67
CA ALA A 52 13.23 -16.05 -7.60
C ALA A 52 13.93 -15.20 -6.55
N ASN A 53 15.14 -15.56 -6.14
CA ASN A 53 15.91 -14.77 -5.17
C ASN A 53 16.19 -13.35 -5.66
N GLU A 54 16.51 -13.19 -6.94
CA GLU A 54 16.74 -11.89 -7.54
C GLU A 54 15.46 -11.06 -7.59
N LEU A 55 14.33 -11.68 -7.93
CA LEU A 55 13.02 -11.03 -7.93
C LEU A 55 12.67 -10.51 -6.52
N HIS A 56 12.86 -11.35 -5.51
CA HIS A 56 12.62 -10.95 -4.12
C HIS A 56 13.54 -9.82 -3.68
N HIS A 57 14.81 -9.88 -4.06
CA HIS A 57 15.79 -8.84 -3.73
C HIS A 57 15.37 -7.49 -4.32
N ARG A 58 15.02 -7.45 -5.60
CA ARG A 58 14.57 -6.23 -6.28
C ARG A 58 13.30 -5.68 -5.65
N THR A 59 12.34 -6.55 -5.36
CA THR A 59 11.08 -6.14 -4.74
C THR A 59 11.32 -5.57 -3.34
N SER A 60 12.16 -6.21 -2.53
CA SER A 60 12.40 -5.78 -1.16
C SER A 60 13.03 -4.38 -1.07
N HIS A 61 13.81 -3.97 -2.06
CA HIS A 61 14.36 -2.62 -2.10
C HIS A 61 13.28 -1.56 -2.31
N ILE A 62 12.23 -1.89 -3.04
CA ILE A 62 11.18 -0.93 -3.41
C ILE A 62 10.13 -0.81 -2.31
N VAL A 63 9.84 -1.91 -1.60
CA VAL A 63 8.74 -1.93 -0.61
C VAL A 63 9.15 -1.48 0.79
N LYS A 64 10.37 -0.98 0.97
CA LYS A 64 10.83 -0.46 2.26
C LYS A 64 10.03 0.75 2.70
N ALA A 65 9.86 0.90 4.01
CA ALA A 65 9.12 2.04 4.59
C ALA A 65 9.68 3.38 4.12
N HIS A 66 11.00 3.53 4.03
CA HIS A 66 11.63 4.75 3.55
C HIS A 66 11.23 5.08 2.12
N THR A 67 11.26 4.08 1.22
CA THR A 67 10.88 4.25 -0.18
C THR A 67 9.41 4.61 -0.31
N GLN A 68 8.54 3.93 0.44
CA GLN A 68 7.12 4.24 0.45
C GLN A 68 6.85 5.65 0.97
N ALA A 69 7.59 6.09 2.00
CA ALA A 69 7.48 7.45 2.53
C ALA A 69 7.86 8.50 1.48
N GLU A 70 8.92 8.26 0.72
CA GLU A 70 9.32 9.15 -0.37
C GLU A 70 8.25 9.22 -1.47
N MET A 71 7.69 8.07 -1.83
CA MET A 71 6.60 8.01 -2.82
C MET A 71 5.38 8.79 -2.34
N ALA A 72 5.03 8.63 -1.06
CA ALA A 72 3.91 9.36 -0.47
C ALA A 72 4.10 10.86 -0.60
N GLU A 73 5.28 11.38 -0.27
CA GLU A 73 5.57 12.81 -0.36
C GLU A 73 5.42 13.34 -1.79
N LYS A 74 5.82 12.56 -2.77
CA LYS A 74 5.67 12.94 -4.19
C LYS A 74 4.21 12.93 -4.65
N LEU A 75 3.39 12.06 -4.08
CA LEU A 75 1.98 11.92 -4.46
C LEU A 75 1.05 12.90 -3.76
N LEU A 76 1.43 13.39 -2.58
CA LEU A 76 0.56 14.28 -1.78
C LEU A 76 -0.08 15.40 -2.59
N PRO A 77 0.65 16.11 -3.47
CA PRO A 77 0.04 17.22 -4.22
C PRO A 77 -1.03 16.80 -5.21
N VAL A 78 -1.09 15.52 -5.59
CA VAL A 78 -2.03 15.02 -6.61
C VAL A 78 -3.12 14.13 -6.03
N LEU A 79 -3.12 13.90 -4.73
CA LEU A 79 -4.16 13.11 -4.07
C LEU A 79 -5.50 13.85 -4.07
N THR A 80 -6.59 13.10 -4.23
CA THR A 80 -7.92 13.64 -4.02
C THR A 80 -8.11 13.95 -2.54
N GLU A 81 -9.16 14.70 -2.21
CA GLU A 81 -9.48 15.01 -0.82
C GLU A 81 -9.70 13.74 0.01
N THR A 82 -10.44 12.77 -0.54
CA THR A 82 -10.70 11.49 0.12
C THR A 82 -9.40 10.72 0.34
N GLU A 83 -8.55 10.63 -0.68
CA GLU A 83 -7.26 9.96 -0.57
C GLU A 83 -6.36 10.62 0.46
N ASN A 84 -6.32 11.93 0.48
CA ASN A 84 -5.52 12.68 1.44
C ASN A 84 -6.00 12.46 2.88
N ASP A 85 -7.30 12.40 3.08
CA ASP A 85 -7.90 12.13 4.39
C ASP A 85 -7.51 10.72 4.88
N ILE A 86 -7.60 9.72 4.01
CA ILE A 86 -7.22 8.34 4.33
C ILE A 86 -5.71 8.27 4.63
N TYR A 87 -4.88 8.94 3.83
CA TYR A 87 -3.44 9.02 4.08
C TYR A 87 -3.14 9.57 5.47
N ARG A 88 -3.75 10.69 5.82
CA ARG A 88 -3.54 11.34 7.12
C ARG A 88 -3.95 10.42 8.28
N ARG A 89 -5.08 9.74 8.15
CA ARG A 89 -5.55 8.80 9.17
C ARG A 89 -4.58 7.65 9.35
N GLY A 90 -4.04 7.10 8.25
CA GLY A 90 -3.03 6.06 8.29
C GLY A 90 -1.73 6.51 8.93
N ARG A 91 -1.26 7.70 8.55
CA ARG A 91 -0.04 8.29 9.12
C ARG A 91 -0.17 8.49 10.63
N ASN A 92 -1.35 8.86 11.10
CA ASN A 92 -1.59 9.14 12.51
C ASN A 92 -2.00 7.91 13.32
N ALA A 93 -2.20 6.77 12.68
CA ALA A 93 -2.62 5.55 13.38
C ALA A 93 -1.51 5.04 14.28
N LYS A 94 -1.90 4.50 15.44
CA LYS A 94 -0.97 3.82 16.33
C LYS A 94 -0.85 2.37 15.92
N SER A 95 0.38 1.92 15.66
CA SER A 95 0.64 0.52 15.35
C SER A 95 1.37 -0.13 16.52
N PRO A 96 1.01 -1.38 16.88
CA PRO A 96 1.70 -2.10 17.94
C PRO A 96 3.13 -2.49 17.57
N THR A 97 3.45 -2.52 16.28
CA THR A 97 4.78 -2.92 15.79
C THR A 97 5.30 -1.90 14.79
N MET A 98 6.62 -1.88 14.64
CA MET A 98 7.29 -1.03 13.66
C MET A 98 8.25 -1.90 12.86
N ALA A 99 8.40 -1.60 11.57
CA ALA A 99 9.33 -2.32 10.71
C ALA A 99 10.76 -2.14 11.22
N LYS A 100 11.54 -3.23 11.13
CA LYS A 100 12.95 -3.21 11.52
C LYS A 100 13.71 -2.19 10.67
N ASN A 101 14.58 -1.41 11.31
CA ASN A 101 15.41 -0.39 10.66
C ASN A 101 14.64 0.79 10.06
N ALA A 102 13.35 0.94 10.34
CA ALA A 102 12.57 2.09 9.92
C ALA A 102 12.58 3.18 10.99
N THR A 103 12.59 4.45 10.57
CA THR A 103 12.31 5.54 11.49
C THR A 103 10.81 5.60 11.76
N MET A 104 10.41 6.20 12.88
CA MET A 104 9.00 6.37 13.20
C MET A 104 8.29 7.22 12.13
N SER A 105 8.96 8.28 11.66
CA SER A 105 8.42 9.13 10.61
C SER A 105 8.17 8.36 9.31
N ASP A 106 9.15 7.61 8.84
CA ASP A 106 9.03 6.81 7.62
C ASP A 106 7.97 5.73 7.76
N TYR A 107 7.92 5.07 8.91
CA TYR A 107 6.92 4.05 9.17
C TYR A 107 5.50 4.60 9.10
N ARG A 108 5.26 5.76 9.72
CA ARG A 108 3.94 6.40 9.70
C ARG A 108 3.54 6.83 8.29
N LYS A 109 4.47 7.41 7.54
CA LYS A 109 4.20 7.82 6.15
C LYS A 109 3.93 6.61 5.26
N ALA A 110 4.67 5.52 5.46
CA ALA A 110 4.44 4.27 4.73
C ALA A 110 3.05 3.70 5.03
N THR A 111 2.64 3.70 6.30
CA THR A 111 1.30 3.24 6.69
C THR A 111 0.21 4.09 6.02
N GLY A 112 0.39 5.41 6.00
CA GLY A 112 -0.55 6.29 5.32
C GLY A 112 -0.59 6.04 3.81
N PHE A 113 0.56 5.80 3.21
CA PHE A 113 0.69 5.52 1.78
C PHE A 113 0.00 4.21 1.39
N GLU A 114 0.17 3.17 2.17
CA GLU A 114 -0.44 1.87 1.92
C GLU A 114 -1.96 1.96 1.85
#